data_1046f0183001b37e3d92bc6163727138
#
_entry.id   1046f0183001b37e3d92bc6163727138
#
_cell.length_a   1.000
_cell.length_b   1.000
_cell.length_c   1.000
_cell.angle_alpha   90.00
_cell.angle_beta   90.00
_cell.angle_gamma   90.00
#
_symmetry.space_group_name_H-M   'P 1'
#
loop_
_entity.id
_entity.type
_entity.pdbx_description
1 polymer ?
#
loop_
_entity_poly.entity_id
_entity_poly.type
_entity_poly.pdbx_seq_one_letter_code
_entity_poly.pdbx_strand_id
1 'polypeptide(L)'
;MYLSKLGLSCIATSTQILKLCGKDKKFRKWLSINAEKIAKNRYYISTIITSYTRGIDFDEVQAIESAKKVLNGGKYYKEIREEFKGETLKFLAYIGKHKTSISNYHDYYKACKYLQLDMTDTKHRYPIDFKHWHDTRIDEYRTKIAFENLEKKKELNEKFGIVASKFLGLERHRNEPFIVIIAKDISELIKEGLSLHHCVGSGSYDQKFVREETLIFFVRRVGEIETPYVTVEYSVEDKKILQCYGNHNSKPEVETLDFINNKWLPYANRKISRLVA
;
A
#
# COMPACT_ATOMS: atom_id res chain seq x y z
N MET A 1 19.85 43.86 19.57
CA MET A 1 21.31 43.96 19.54
C MET A 1 22.05 42.72 19.03
N TYR A 2 21.75 41.45 19.46
CA TYR A 2 22.44 40.26 18.96
C TYR A 2 22.21 39.97 17.48
N LEU A 3 20.95 39.98 17.03
CA LEU A 3 20.60 39.72 15.62
C LEU A 3 21.14 40.77 14.66
N SER A 4 21.14 42.04 15.05
CA SER A 4 21.70 43.14 14.25
C SER A 4 23.20 42.98 14.06
N LYS A 5 23.93 42.49 15.05
CA LYS A 5 25.38 42.20 14.94
C LYS A 5 25.69 41.07 13.95
N LEU A 6 24.70 40.18 13.73
CA LEU A 6 24.80 39.10 12.73
C LEU A 6 24.28 39.50 11.35
N GLY A 7 23.90 40.75 11.12
CA GLY A 7 23.29 41.18 9.87
C GLY A 7 21.86 40.73 9.67
N LEU A 8 21.21 40.21 10.74
CA LEU A 8 19.88 39.59 10.69
C LEU A 8 18.76 40.55 11.14
N SER A 9 18.86 41.81 10.80
CA SER A 9 17.84 42.81 11.13
C SER A 9 16.46 42.49 10.55
N CYS A 10 16.42 41.78 9.43
CA CYS A 10 15.16 41.33 8.77
C CYS A 10 14.31 40.40 9.62
N ILE A 11 14.89 39.69 10.59
CA ILE A 11 14.18 38.76 11.50
C ILE A 11 14.18 39.24 12.97
N ALA A 12 14.76 40.42 13.22
CA ALA A 12 14.94 40.93 14.60
C ALA A 12 13.62 41.33 15.28
N THR A 13 12.54 41.50 14.55
CA THR A 13 11.17 41.76 15.07
C THR A 13 10.36 40.53 15.37
N SER A 14 10.83 39.33 14.98
CA SER A 14 10.11 38.07 15.21
C SER A 14 10.17 37.66 16.68
N THR A 15 9.02 37.65 17.34
CA THR A 15 8.88 37.19 18.75
C THR A 15 9.30 35.73 18.91
N GLN A 16 9.09 34.89 17.92
CA GLN A 16 9.48 33.48 17.92
C GLN A 16 11.02 33.33 17.89
N ILE A 17 11.68 34.05 17.00
CA ILE A 17 13.15 34.04 16.91
C ILE A 17 13.77 34.62 18.19
N LEU A 18 13.21 35.72 18.71
CA LEU A 18 13.69 36.33 19.97
C LEU A 18 13.54 35.39 21.17
N LYS A 19 12.42 34.67 21.27
CA LYS A 19 12.22 33.66 22.32
C LYS A 19 13.20 32.52 22.21
N LEU A 20 13.46 32.01 21.00
CA LEU A 20 14.47 30.95 20.77
C LEU A 20 15.87 31.47 21.09
N CYS A 21 16.25 32.65 20.65
CA CYS A 21 17.54 33.26 21.00
C CYS A 21 17.70 33.44 22.51
N GLY A 22 16.62 33.75 23.25
CA GLY A 22 16.67 33.90 24.69
C GLY A 22 16.88 32.58 25.46
N LYS A 23 16.31 31.49 24.96
CA LYS A 23 16.23 30.22 25.67
C LYS A 23 17.24 29.16 25.18
N ASP A 24 17.63 29.18 23.91
CA ASP A 24 18.38 28.10 23.28
C ASP A 24 19.77 28.59 22.81
N LYS A 25 20.80 28.16 23.54
CA LYS A 25 22.22 28.46 23.18
C LYS A 25 22.63 27.76 21.86
N LYS A 26 22.08 26.56 21.59
CA LYS A 26 22.38 25.83 20.34
C LYS A 26 21.78 26.56 19.15
N PHE A 27 20.56 27.08 19.29
CA PHE A 27 19.93 27.91 18.26
C PHE A 27 20.76 29.16 17.95
N ARG A 28 21.27 29.88 18.97
CA ARG A 28 22.13 31.05 18.73
C ARG A 28 23.38 30.69 17.94
N LYS A 29 24.06 29.60 18.30
CA LYS A 29 25.25 29.12 17.60
C LYS A 29 24.91 28.74 16.15
N TRP A 30 23.84 27.99 15.96
CA TRP A 30 23.37 27.59 14.64
C TRP A 30 23.00 28.82 13.79
N LEU A 31 22.32 29.79 14.37
CA LEU A 31 21.93 31.04 13.71
C LEU A 31 23.14 31.86 13.28
N SER A 32 24.20 31.95 14.11
CA SER A 32 25.44 32.66 13.73
C SER A 32 26.16 31.97 12.57
N ILE A 33 26.16 30.66 12.48
CA ILE A 33 26.76 29.91 11.38
C ILE A 33 26.00 30.15 10.07
N ASN A 34 24.68 30.29 10.13
CA ASN A 34 23.80 30.43 8.97
C ASN A 34 23.44 31.90 8.65
N ALA A 35 23.99 32.85 9.36
CA ALA A 35 23.57 34.27 9.28
C ALA A 35 23.69 34.86 7.88
N GLU A 36 24.79 34.62 7.20
CA GLU A 36 25.02 35.11 5.83
C GLU A 36 23.99 34.54 4.85
N LYS A 37 23.74 33.20 4.89
CA LYS A 37 22.75 32.54 4.04
C LYS A 37 21.35 33.09 4.28
N ILE A 38 20.98 33.34 5.56
CA ILE A 38 19.67 33.88 5.95
C ILE A 38 19.51 35.32 5.47
N ALA A 39 20.54 36.17 5.67
CA ALA A 39 20.51 37.55 5.26
C ALA A 39 20.41 37.72 3.73
N LYS A 40 21.16 36.90 2.98
CA LYS A 40 21.18 36.92 1.51
C LYS A 40 19.83 36.49 0.91
N ASN A 41 19.24 35.41 1.39
CA ASN A 41 18.06 34.80 0.75
C ASN A 41 16.73 35.23 1.40
N ARG A 42 16.74 35.95 2.52
CA ARG A 42 15.57 36.49 3.24
C ARG A 42 14.47 35.43 3.49
N TYR A 43 14.88 34.27 3.99
CA TYR A 43 13.94 33.16 4.29
C TYR A 43 12.85 33.59 5.26
N TYR A 44 11.64 32.96 5.13
CA TYR A 44 10.55 33.13 6.08
C TYR A 44 10.93 32.64 7.46
N ILE A 45 10.32 33.21 8.50
CA ILE A 45 10.54 32.82 9.91
C ILE A 45 10.25 31.34 10.10
N SER A 46 9.14 30.84 9.52
CA SER A 46 8.77 29.41 9.55
C SER A 46 9.88 28.53 8.96
N THR A 47 10.46 28.92 7.84
CA THR A 47 11.55 28.21 7.17
C THR A 47 12.78 28.13 8.08
N ILE A 48 13.17 29.26 8.71
CA ILE A 48 14.32 29.31 9.62
C ILE A 48 14.11 28.40 10.83
N ILE A 49 12.95 28.47 11.46
CA ILE A 49 12.62 27.64 12.63
C ILE A 49 12.55 26.16 12.25
N THR A 50 11.92 25.82 11.15
CA THR A 50 11.82 24.42 10.68
C THR A 50 13.18 23.85 10.30
N SER A 51 14.04 24.65 9.62
CA SER A 51 15.40 24.26 9.30
C SER A 51 16.22 23.92 10.54
N TYR A 52 16.13 24.76 11.58
CA TYR A 52 16.81 24.48 12.84
C TYR A 52 16.25 23.24 13.55
N THR A 53 14.93 23.19 13.75
CA THR A 53 14.29 22.15 14.58
C THR A 53 14.35 20.75 13.96
N ARG A 54 14.36 20.68 12.65
CA ARG A 54 14.41 19.41 11.89
C ARG A 54 15.78 19.07 11.31
N GLY A 55 16.75 20.00 11.40
CA GLY A 55 18.08 19.82 10.81
C GLY A 55 18.08 19.71 9.29
N ILE A 56 17.14 20.41 8.61
CA ILE A 56 16.92 20.38 7.16
C ILE A 56 17.47 21.68 6.55
N ASP A 57 18.00 21.63 5.33
CA ASP A 57 18.45 22.83 4.62
C ASP A 57 17.29 23.80 4.33
N PHE A 58 17.56 25.10 4.26
CA PHE A 58 16.54 26.15 4.03
C PHE A 58 15.80 25.98 2.70
N ASP A 59 16.55 25.69 1.63
CA ASP A 59 15.97 25.55 0.28
C ASP A 59 15.09 24.31 0.21
N GLU A 60 15.48 23.26 0.92
CA GLU A 60 14.72 22.04 1.09
C GLU A 60 13.43 22.28 1.87
N VAL A 61 13.47 23.04 2.99
CA VAL A 61 12.27 23.44 3.74
C VAL A 61 11.33 24.25 2.86
N GLN A 62 11.87 25.19 2.08
CA GLN A 62 11.06 26.02 1.19
C GLN A 62 10.42 25.20 0.05
N ALA A 63 11.15 24.21 -0.49
CA ALA A 63 10.60 23.26 -1.46
C ALA A 63 9.49 22.40 -0.84
N ILE A 64 9.69 21.93 0.41
CA ILE A 64 8.67 21.18 1.16
C ILE A 64 7.42 22.05 1.40
N GLU A 65 7.59 23.30 1.81
CA GLU A 65 6.46 24.21 2.04
C GLU A 65 5.70 24.53 0.75
N SER A 66 6.40 24.69 -0.36
CA SER A 66 5.80 24.86 -1.68
C SER A 66 5.04 23.61 -2.16
N ALA A 67 5.53 22.44 -1.79
CA ALA A 67 4.92 21.15 -2.11
C ALA A 67 3.90 20.66 -1.06
N LYS A 68 3.58 21.47 -0.04
CA LYS A 68 2.75 21.11 1.14
C LYS A 68 1.42 20.46 0.81
N LYS A 69 0.78 20.80 -0.29
CA LYS A 69 -0.48 20.18 -0.75
C LYS A 69 -0.31 18.72 -1.21
N VAL A 70 0.92 18.29 -1.45
CA VAL A 70 1.28 16.98 -2.01
C VAL A 70 2.08 16.14 -0.99
N LEU A 71 2.67 16.76 0.03
CA LEU A 71 3.60 16.13 0.96
C LEU A 71 2.88 15.71 2.26
N ASN A 72 2.24 14.55 2.26
CA ASN A 72 1.61 13.98 3.48
C ASN A 72 2.60 13.26 4.42
N GLY A 73 3.91 13.34 4.20
CA GLY A 73 4.79 12.34 4.76
C GLY A 73 5.94 12.82 5.65
N GLY A 74 5.67 13.56 6.73
CA GLY A 74 6.73 13.88 7.70
C GLY A 74 7.45 12.66 8.30
N LYS A 75 6.78 11.51 8.41
CA LYS A 75 7.30 10.29 9.06
C LYS A 75 8.46 9.65 8.28
N TYR A 76 8.33 9.53 6.97
CA TYR A 76 9.32 8.80 6.13
C TYR A 76 10.33 9.73 5.45
N TYR A 77 10.19 11.04 5.64
CA TYR A 77 11.03 12.03 4.97
C TYR A 77 12.50 11.90 5.36
N LYS A 78 12.80 11.56 6.60
CA LYS A 78 14.18 11.40 7.08
C LYS A 78 14.90 10.28 6.35
N GLU A 79 14.27 9.11 6.23
CA GLU A 79 14.83 7.94 5.53
C GLU A 79 15.09 8.26 4.06
N ILE A 80 14.09 8.83 3.38
CA ILE A 80 14.19 9.23 1.97
C ILE A 80 15.31 10.28 1.78
N ARG A 81 15.41 11.27 2.66
CA ARG A 81 16.43 12.29 2.59
C ARG A 81 17.86 11.73 2.69
N GLU A 82 18.09 10.80 3.60
CA GLU A 82 19.41 10.17 3.74
C GLU A 82 19.78 9.37 2.48
N GLU A 83 18.83 8.65 1.91
CA GLU A 83 19.02 7.85 0.69
C GLU A 83 19.25 8.72 -0.55
N PHE A 84 18.59 9.90 -0.62
CA PHE A 84 18.67 10.84 -1.74
C PHE A 84 19.58 12.04 -1.44
N LYS A 85 20.59 11.85 -0.62
CA LYS A 85 21.53 12.90 -0.23
C LYS A 85 22.13 13.57 -1.46
N GLY A 86 21.98 14.90 -1.54
CA GLY A 86 22.41 15.70 -2.70
C GLY A 86 21.38 15.83 -3.82
N GLU A 87 20.29 15.04 -3.82
CA GLU A 87 19.22 15.11 -4.83
C GLU A 87 17.85 15.53 -4.26
N THR A 88 17.81 16.03 -3.03
CA THR A 88 16.54 16.29 -2.33
C THR A 88 15.58 17.19 -3.10
N LEU A 89 16.10 18.27 -3.73
CA LEU A 89 15.25 19.17 -4.53
C LEU A 89 14.68 18.47 -5.77
N LYS A 90 15.49 17.65 -6.43
CA LYS A 90 15.04 16.85 -7.58
C LYS A 90 13.95 15.85 -7.16
N PHE A 91 14.13 15.18 -6.03
CA PHE A 91 13.15 14.30 -5.46
C PHE A 91 11.81 15.01 -5.15
N LEU A 92 11.86 16.16 -4.47
CA LEU A 92 10.66 16.94 -4.15
C LEU A 92 9.94 17.46 -5.39
N ALA A 93 10.69 17.89 -6.40
CA ALA A 93 10.12 18.29 -7.70
C ALA A 93 9.44 17.10 -8.40
N TYR A 94 10.04 15.90 -8.31
CA TYR A 94 9.45 14.67 -8.84
C TYR A 94 8.13 14.33 -8.13
N ILE A 95 8.09 14.36 -6.80
CA ILE A 95 6.87 14.15 -5.99
C ILE A 95 5.76 15.12 -6.41
N GLY A 96 6.10 16.41 -6.55
CA GLY A 96 5.16 17.45 -6.97
C GLY A 96 4.62 17.23 -8.38
N LYS A 97 5.49 16.88 -9.34
CA LYS A 97 5.12 16.59 -10.74
C LYS A 97 4.11 15.44 -10.84
N HIS A 98 4.33 14.38 -10.09
CA HIS A 98 3.47 13.18 -10.11
C HIS A 98 2.27 13.26 -9.18
N LYS A 99 2.07 14.40 -8.48
CA LYS A 99 0.97 14.62 -7.51
C LYS A 99 0.82 13.48 -6.51
N THR A 100 1.95 12.91 -6.07
CA THR A 100 2.02 11.82 -5.11
C THR A 100 2.48 12.29 -3.73
N SER A 101 2.51 11.39 -2.75
CA SER A 101 3.01 11.68 -1.40
C SER A 101 4.38 11.06 -1.17
N ILE A 102 5.12 11.58 -0.19
CA ILE A 102 6.37 10.95 0.27
C ILE A 102 6.09 9.54 0.80
N SER A 103 4.94 9.32 1.44
CA SER A 103 4.53 8.00 1.93
C SER A 103 4.40 7.00 0.78
N ASN A 104 3.65 7.34 -0.27
CA ASN A 104 3.49 6.45 -1.42
C ASN A 104 4.84 6.18 -2.11
N TYR A 105 5.70 7.20 -2.22
CA TYR A 105 7.03 6.99 -2.76
C TYR A 105 7.88 6.08 -1.87
N HIS A 106 7.78 6.22 -0.55
CA HIS A 106 8.48 5.36 0.41
C HIS A 106 8.02 3.90 0.32
N ASP A 107 6.74 3.67 0.14
CA ASP A 107 6.20 2.31 -0.06
C ASP A 107 6.75 1.70 -1.37
N TYR A 108 6.73 2.46 -2.45
CA TYR A 108 7.37 2.08 -3.72
C TYR A 108 8.87 1.77 -3.54
N TYR A 109 9.61 2.65 -2.87
CA TYR A 109 11.04 2.50 -2.61
C TYR A 109 11.34 1.22 -1.83
N LYS A 110 10.58 0.94 -0.76
CA LYS A 110 10.71 -0.31 0.01
C LYS A 110 10.42 -1.54 -0.83
N ALA A 111 9.38 -1.50 -1.64
CA ALA A 111 9.04 -2.59 -2.55
C ALA A 111 10.19 -2.84 -3.53
N CYS A 112 10.73 -1.81 -4.17
CA CYS A 112 11.87 -1.93 -5.08
C CYS A 112 13.11 -2.53 -4.39
N LYS A 113 13.46 -2.05 -3.19
CA LYS A 113 14.60 -2.60 -2.42
C LYS A 113 14.40 -4.08 -2.06
N TYR A 114 13.21 -4.45 -1.64
CA TYR A 114 12.89 -5.85 -1.34
C TYR A 114 12.96 -6.75 -2.57
N LEU A 115 12.57 -6.22 -3.72
CA LEU A 115 12.67 -6.89 -5.02
C LEU A 115 14.10 -6.87 -5.58
N GLN A 116 15.06 -6.27 -4.84
CA GLN A 116 16.47 -6.17 -5.22
C GLN A 116 16.71 -5.34 -6.49
N LEU A 117 15.85 -4.37 -6.76
CA LEU A 117 16.05 -3.45 -7.87
C LEU A 117 17.13 -2.41 -7.52
N ASP A 118 17.96 -2.09 -8.50
CA ASP A 118 19.00 -1.06 -8.34
C ASP A 118 18.36 0.34 -8.29
N MET A 119 18.30 0.90 -7.08
CA MET A 119 17.77 2.24 -6.85
C MET A 119 18.75 3.36 -7.20
N THR A 120 19.97 3.04 -7.69
CA THR A 120 20.86 4.03 -8.28
C THR A 120 20.51 4.29 -9.76
N ASP A 121 19.83 3.34 -10.42
CA ASP A 121 19.28 3.53 -11.76
C ASP A 121 18.13 4.53 -11.72
N THR A 122 18.26 5.60 -12.53
CA THR A 122 17.27 6.66 -12.64
C THR A 122 15.88 6.14 -13.05
N LYS A 123 15.81 5.06 -13.84
CA LYS A 123 14.54 4.46 -14.27
C LYS A 123 13.76 3.87 -13.09
N HIS A 124 14.45 3.28 -12.13
CA HIS A 124 13.83 2.78 -10.90
C HIS A 124 13.63 3.90 -9.88
N ARG A 125 14.60 4.83 -9.76
CA ARG A 125 14.54 5.93 -8.81
C ARG A 125 13.46 6.97 -9.14
N TYR A 126 13.29 7.28 -10.42
CA TYR A 126 12.37 8.31 -10.93
C TYR A 126 11.57 7.80 -12.15
N PRO A 127 10.70 6.79 -11.99
CA PRO A 127 9.96 6.25 -13.12
C PRO A 127 9.08 7.31 -13.79
N ILE A 128 8.96 7.24 -15.12
CA ILE A 128 8.21 8.23 -15.93
C ILE A 128 6.72 8.21 -15.56
N ASP A 129 6.14 7.03 -15.37
CA ASP A 129 4.78 6.84 -14.86
C ASP A 129 4.85 6.27 -13.44
N PHE A 130 4.87 7.18 -12.45
CA PHE A 130 5.00 6.78 -11.05
C PHE A 130 3.83 5.90 -10.60
N LYS A 131 2.59 6.24 -10.97
CA LYS A 131 1.41 5.48 -10.53
C LYS A 131 1.47 4.04 -11.02
N HIS A 132 1.69 3.84 -12.31
CA HIS A 132 1.82 2.50 -12.90
C HIS A 132 2.92 1.68 -12.21
N TRP A 133 4.11 2.25 -12.08
CA TRP A 133 5.24 1.52 -11.50
C TRP A 133 5.10 1.31 -9.99
N HIS A 134 4.49 2.25 -9.26
CA HIS A 134 4.15 2.06 -7.85
C HIS A 134 3.24 0.84 -7.69
N ASP A 135 2.11 0.82 -8.40
CA ASP A 135 1.14 -0.27 -8.28
C ASP A 135 1.77 -1.61 -8.68
N THR A 136 2.51 -1.65 -9.78
CA THR A 136 3.23 -2.85 -10.25
C THR A 136 4.23 -3.37 -9.20
N ARG A 137 5.08 -2.51 -8.64
CA ARG A 137 6.09 -2.94 -7.65
C ARG A 137 5.49 -3.35 -6.32
N ILE A 138 4.40 -2.71 -5.90
CA ILE A 138 3.66 -3.12 -4.71
C ILE A 138 3.05 -4.51 -4.91
N ASP A 139 2.48 -4.80 -6.06
CA ASP A 139 1.90 -6.12 -6.35
C ASP A 139 2.97 -7.22 -6.44
N GLU A 140 4.09 -6.95 -7.11
CA GLU A 140 5.24 -7.88 -7.14
C GLU A 140 5.80 -8.15 -5.72
N TYR A 141 5.94 -7.10 -4.90
CA TYR A 141 6.39 -7.20 -3.52
C TYR A 141 5.45 -8.07 -2.68
N ARG A 142 4.13 -7.82 -2.77
CA ARG A 142 3.11 -8.61 -2.07
C ARG A 142 3.13 -10.08 -2.51
N THR A 143 3.24 -10.30 -3.80
CA THR A 143 3.35 -11.65 -4.38
C THR A 143 4.53 -12.40 -3.78
N LYS A 144 5.72 -11.80 -3.81
CA LYS A 144 6.94 -12.42 -3.29
C LYS A 144 6.82 -12.77 -1.81
N ILE A 145 6.34 -11.82 -0.97
CA ILE A 145 6.11 -12.08 0.46
C ILE A 145 5.08 -13.19 0.67
N ALA A 146 4.01 -13.20 -0.12
CA ALA A 146 2.96 -14.20 0.00
C ALA A 146 3.50 -15.60 -0.29
N PHE A 147 4.33 -15.77 -1.31
CA PHE A 147 4.98 -17.06 -1.61
C PHE A 147 6.01 -17.47 -0.55
N GLU A 148 6.83 -16.53 -0.05
CA GLU A 148 7.77 -16.83 1.07
C GLU A 148 7.02 -17.27 2.34
N ASN A 149 5.87 -16.67 2.62
CA ASN A 149 5.03 -17.07 3.75
C ASN A 149 4.32 -18.41 3.49
N LEU A 150 3.99 -18.73 2.23
CA LEU A 150 3.39 -20.01 1.85
C LEU A 150 4.34 -21.18 2.15
N GLU A 151 5.62 -21.05 1.81
CA GLU A 151 6.62 -22.07 2.13
C GLU A 151 6.70 -22.34 3.66
N LYS A 152 6.63 -21.26 4.46
CA LYS A 152 6.59 -21.35 5.93
C LYS A 152 5.29 -22.00 6.46
N LYS A 153 4.22 -22.00 5.67
CA LYS A 153 2.89 -22.52 6.03
C LYS A 153 2.56 -23.87 5.36
N LYS A 154 3.57 -24.65 5.01
CA LYS A 154 3.36 -25.92 4.30
C LYS A 154 2.31 -26.83 4.95
N GLU A 155 2.38 -27.03 6.26
CA GLU A 155 1.40 -27.84 7.01
C GLU A 155 -0.03 -27.27 6.90
N LEU A 156 -0.17 -25.94 6.95
CA LEU A 156 -1.47 -25.28 6.79
C LEU A 156 -2.03 -25.51 5.39
N ASN A 157 -1.16 -25.48 4.37
CA ASN A 157 -1.56 -25.71 2.99
C ASN A 157 -2.01 -27.15 2.74
N GLU A 158 -1.38 -28.13 3.37
CA GLU A 158 -1.81 -29.54 3.33
C GLU A 158 -3.21 -29.70 3.93
N LYS A 159 -3.46 -29.10 5.11
CA LYS A 159 -4.79 -29.07 5.74
C LYS A 159 -5.83 -28.36 4.86
N PHE A 160 -5.44 -27.26 4.20
CA PHE A 160 -6.31 -26.55 3.26
C PHE A 160 -6.77 -27.47 2.12
N GLY A 161 -5.85 -28.19 1.49
CA GLY A 161 -6.16 -29.13 0.41
C GLY A 161 -7.11 -30.26 0.84
N ILE A 162 -6.98 -30.76 2.08
CA ILE A 162 -7.89 -31.76 2.65
C ILE A 162 -9.31 -31.21 2.74
N VAL A 163 -9.46 -30.00 3.31
CA VAL A 163 -10.76 -29.32 3.42
C VAL A 163 -11.35 -29.02 2.04
N ALA A 164 -10.55 -28.49 1.10
CA ALA A 164 -10.99 -28.27 -0.26
C ALA A 164 -11.56 -29.54 -0.91
N SER A 165 -10.86 -30.68 -0.74
CA SER A 165 -11.28 -31.97 -1.27
C SER A 165 -12.62 -32.45 -0.69
N LYS A 166 -12.87 -32.20 0.60
CA LYS A 166 -14.16 -32.51 1.27
C LYS A 166 -15.32 -31.77 0.61
N PHE A 167 -15.11 -30.53 0.16
CA PHE A 167 -16.16 -29.66 -0.36
C PHE A 167 -16.19 -29.51 -1.89
N LEU A 168 -15.42 -30.30 -2.64
CA LEU A 168 -15.45 -30.32 -4.12
C LEU A 168 -16.87 -30.49 -4.69
N GLY A 169 -17.74 -31.22 -3.99
CA GLY A 169 -19.13 -31.41 -4.38
C GLY A 169 -19.99 -30.13 -4.45
N LEU A 170 -19.50 -28.99 -3.94
CA LEU A 170 -20.16 -27.69 -4.01
C LEU A 170 -19.79 -26.92 -5.29
N GLU A 171 -18.79 -27.37 -6.03
CA GLU A 171 -18.47 -26.83 -7.36
C GLU A 171 -19.64 -27.01 -8.33
N ARG A 172 -19.75 -26.11 -9.30
CA ARG A 172 -20.79 -26.16 -10.32
C ARG A 172 -20.20 -25.92 -11.70
N HIS A 173 -20.18 -27.01 -12.48
CA HIS A 173 -19.71 -27.06 -13.86
C HIS A 173 -20.88 -27.57 -14.75
N ARG A 174 -21.82 -26.70 -15.10
CA ARG A 174 -22.93 -27.03 -15.98
C ARG A 174 -22.87 -26.19 -17.26
N ASN A 175 -23.72 -26.49 -18.21
CA ASN A 175 -23.88 -25.71 -19.44
C ASN A 175 -24.60 -24.38 -19.14
N GLU A 176 -23.94 -23.48 -18.42
CA GLU A 176 -24.40 -22.18 -17.94
C GLU A 176 -23.28 -21.15 -18.22
N PRO A 177 -23.58 -19.84 -18.23
CA PRO A 177 -22.57 -18.82 -18.57
C PRO A 177 -21.41 -18.75 -17.58
N PHE A 178 -21.61 -19.26 -16.37
CA PHE A 178 -20.62 -19.24 -15.30
C PHE A 178 -20.38 -20.64 -14.73
N ILE A 179 -19.17 -20.86 -14.24
CA ILE A 179 -18.79 -22.01 -13.43
C ILE A 179 -18.37 -21.52 -12.04
N VAL A 180 -18.49 -22.36 -11.04
CA VAL A 180 -18.02 -22.12 -9.68
C VAL A 180 -17.06 -23.22 -9.27
N ILE A 181 -15.84 -22.84 -8.90
CA ILE A 181 -14.78 -23.73 -8.45
C ILE A 181 -14.35 -23.35 -7.03
N ILE A 182 -14.00 -24.33 -6.20
CA ILE A 182 -13.47 -24.08 -4.86
C ILE A 182 -11.97 -23.83 -4.93
N ALA A 183 -11.47 -22.94 -4.07
CA ALA A 183 -10.03 -22.78 -3.89
C ALA A 183 -9.41 -24.08 -3.38
N LYS A 184 -8.39 -24.61 -4.04
CA LYS A 184 -7.77 -25.92 -3.74
C LYS A 184 -6.55 -25.81 -2.86
N ASP A 185 -5.87 -24.69 -2.89
CA ASP A 185 -4.70 -24.41 -2.06
C ASP A 185 -4.58 -22.91 -1.76
N ILE A 186 -3.67 -22.58 -0.83
CA ILE A 186 -3.45 -21.19 -0.41
C ILE A 186 -2.83 -20.36 -1.54
N SER A 187 -2.09 -20.96 -2.47
CA SER A 187 -1.48 -20.23 -3.60
C SER A 187 -2.55 -19.71 -4.57
N GLU A 188 -3.67 -20.44 -4.72
CA GLU A 188 -4.81 -19.97 -5.51
C GLU A 188 -5.48 -18.75 -4.89
N LEU A 189 -5.64 -18.71 -3.53
CA LEU A 189 -6.12 -17.51 -2.85
C LEU A 189 -5.22 -16.30 -3.07
N ILE A 190 -3.90 -16.50 -3.03
CA ILE A 190 -2.91 -15.46 -3.26
C ILE A 190 -3.02 -14.93 -4.70
N LYS A 191 -3.02 -15.82 -5.68
CA LYS A 191 -3.15 -15.46 -7.10
C LYS A 191 -4.45 -14.69 -7.39
N GLU A 192 -5.56 -15.18 -6.85
CA GLU A 192 -6.87 -14.54 -6.99
C GLU A 192 -6.87 -13.12 -6.40
N GLY A 193 -6.39 -12.99 -5.15
CA GLY A 193 -6.32 -11.69 -4.47
C GLY A 193 -5.43 -10.68 -5.19
N LEU A 194 -4.30 -11.13 -5.77
CA LEU A 194 -3.42 -10.29 -6.56
C LEU A 194 -4.07 -9.85 -7.88
N SER A 195 -4.68 -10.80 -8.59
CA SER A 195 -5.29 -10.53 -9.89
C SER A 195 -6.52 -9.62 -9.79
N LEU A 196 -7.31 -9.75 -8.74
CA LEU A 196 -8.52 -8.96 -8.50
C LEU A 196 -8.31 -7.78 -7.55
N HIS A 197 -7.07 -7.53 -7.10
CA HIS A 197 -6.73 -6.42 -6.19
C HIS A 197 -7.60 -6.38 -4.92
N HIS A 198 -7.80 -7.54 -4.27
CA HIS A 198 -8.53 -7.64 -3.01
C HIS A 198 -7.82 -8.57 -1.99
N CYS A 199 -8.31 -8.60 -0.74
CA CYS A 199 -7.56 -9.14 0.39
C CYS A 199 -7.65 -10.66 0.60
N VAL A 200 -8.28 -11.44 -0.28
CA VAL A 200 -8.48 -12.89 -0.07
C VAL A 200 -7.17 -13.67 0.11
N GLY A 201 -6.11 -13.23 -0.52
CA GLY A 201 -4.77 -13.85 -0.41
C GLY A 201 -3.92 -13.36 0.76
N SER A 202 -4.35 -12.34 1.51
CA SER A 202 -3.52 -11.66 2.52
C SER A 202 -4.14 -11.58 3.92
N GLY A 203 -5.34 -12.09 4.10
CA GLY A 203 -6.04 -12.09 5.40
C GLY A 203 -5.96 -13.43 6.12
N SER A 204 -6.89 -13.65 7.03
CA SER A 204 -7.06 -14.91 7.77
C SER A 204 -7.95 -15.94 7.04
N TYR A 205 -8.18 -15.75 5.75
CA TYR A 205 -9.06 -16.63 4.96
C TYR A 205 -8.56 -18.07 4.91
N ASP A 206 -7.23 -18.27 4.81
CA ASP A 206 -6.59 -19.58 4.88
C ASP A 206 -6.92 -20.34 6.19
N GLN A 207 -6.85 -19.64 7.33
CA GLN A 207 -7.13 -20.21 8.63
C GLN A 207 -8.63 -20.51 8.81
N LYS A 208 -9.52 -19.58 8.40
CA LYS A 208 -10.96 -19.78 8.44
C LYS A 208 -11.40 -20.97 7.56
N PHE A 209 -10.77 -21.08 6.38
CA PHE A 209 -11.02 -22.18 5.46
C PHE A 209 -10.64 -23.52 6.09
N VAL A 210 -9.44 -23.64 6.67
CA VAL A 210 -8.98 -24.87 7.33
C VAL A 210 -9.83 -25.23 8.55
N ARG A 211 -10.42 -24.26 9.25
CA ARG A 211 -11.38 -24.49 10.34
C ARG A 211 -12.82 -24.75 9.85
N GLU A 212 -13.03 -24.79 8.54
CA GLU A 212 -14.35 -24.94 7.92
C GLU A 212 -15.37 -23.86 8.34
N GLU A 213 -14.90 -22.69 8.78
CA GLU A 213 -15.77 -21.55 9.11
C GLU A 213 -16.31 -20.92 7.83
N THR A 214 -15.42 -20.69 6.87
CA THR A 214 -15.78 -20.16 5.54
C THR A 214 -15.06 -20.92 4.43
N LEU A 215 -15.70 -21.03 3.27
CA LEU A 215 -15.12 -21.57 2.05
C LEU A 215 -14.99 -20.47 1.01
N ILE A 216 -13.94 -20.52 0.22
CA ILE A 216 -13.70 -19.56 -0.87
C ILE A 216 -13.94 -20.26 -2.20
N PHE A 217 -14.80 -19.63 -2.99
CA PHE A 217 -15.12 -20.07 -4.34
C PHE A 217 -14.75 -18.99 -5.36
N PHE A 218 -14.31 -19.41 -6.52
CA PHE A 218 -14.05 -18.58 -7.68
C PHE A 218 -15.15 -18.79 -8.70
N VAL A 219 -15.80 -17.70 -9.12
CA VAL A 219 -16.71 -17.71 -10.24
C VAL A 219 -15.93 -17.35 -11.49
N ARG A 220 -16.08 -18.11 -12.54
CA ARG A 220 -15.40 -17.94 -13.83
C ARG A 220 -16.42 -17.89 -14.95
N ARG A 221 -16.10 -17.17 -16.02
CA ARG A 221 -16.87 -17.25 -17.27
C ARG A 221 -16.52 -18.53 -18.01
N VAL A 222 -17.51 -19.16 -18.61
CA VAL A 222 -17.26 -20.33 -19.48
C VAL A 222 -16.37 -19.92 -20.64
N GLY A 223 -15.31 -20.71 -20.89
CA GLY A 223 -14.26 -20.40 -21.86
C GLY A 223 -13.09 -19.58 -21.32
N GLU A 224 -13.19 -19.00 -20.11
CA GLU A 224 -12.16 -18.17 -19.46
C GLU A 224 -11.85 -18.66 -18.05
N ILE A 225 -11.69 -19.98 -17.85
CA ILE A 225 -11.57 -20.63 -16.53
C ILE A 225 -10.35 -20.10 -15.75
N GLU A 226 -9.27 -19.84 -16.45
CA GLU A 226 -8.02 -19.35 -15.84
C GLU A 226 -8.05 -17.85 -15.53
N THR A 227 -9.05 -17.11 -16.03
CA THR A 227 -9.16 -15.66 -15.83
C THR A 227 -9.97 -15.36 -14.56
N PRO A 228 -9.36 -14.77 -13.53
CA PRO A 228 -10.06 -14.34 -12.33
C PRO A 228 -11.19 -13.37 -12.66
N TYR A 229 -12.38 -13.60 -12.09
CA TYR A 229 -13.55 -12.78 -12.39
C TYR A 229 -14.28 -12.34 -11.13
N VAL A 230 -14.77 -13.28 -10.30
CA VAL A 230 -15.44 -12.97 -9.03
C VAL A 230 -15.04 -13.98 -7.97
N THR A 231 -14.82 -13.50 -6.76
CA THR A 231 -14.55 -14.31 -5.56
C THR A 231 -15.74 -14.27 -4.61
N VAL A 232 -16.12 -15.44 -4.10
CA VAL A 232 -17.21 -15.62 -3.14
C VAL A 232 -16.68 -16.23 -1.85
N GLU A 233 -16.95 -15.58 -0.71
CA GLU A 233 -16.79 -16.15 0.63
C GLU A 233 -18.15 -16.70 1.09
N TYR A 234 -18.17 -17.99 1.39
CA TYR A 234 -19.38 -18.72 1.81
C TYR A 234 -19.23 -19.21 3.26
N SER A 235 -20.18 -18.88 4.13
CA SER A 235 -20.25 -19.40 5.51
C SER A 235 -20.81 -20.81 5.53
N VAL A 236 -20.05 -21.75 6.11
CA VAL A 236 -20.49 -23.15 6.27
C VAL A 236 -21.64 -23.27 7.27
N GLU A 237 -21.55 -22.56 8.39
CA GLU A 237 -22.55 -22.55 9.46
C GLU A 237 -23.84 -21.87 9.01
N ASP A 238 -23.77 -20.64 8.55
CA ASP A 238 -24.95 -19.84 8.17
C ASP A 238 -25.55 -20.23 6.82
N LYS A 239 -24.84 -21.02 6.00
CA LYS A 239 -25.22 -21.42 4.64
C LYS A 239 -25.55 -20.23 3.74
N LYS A 240 -24.77 -19.15 3.86
CA LYS A 240 -24.96 -17.89 3.14
C LYS A 240 -23.64 -17.34 2.60
N ILE A 241 -23.75 -16.46 1.64
CA ILE A 241 -22.62 -15.68 1.12
C ILE A 241 -22.33 -14.53 2.08
N LEU A 242 -21.07 -14.43 2.54
CA LEU A 242 -20.58 -13.34 3.36
C LEU A 242 -20.05 -12.21 2.51
N GLN A 243 -19.30 -12.53 1.45
CA GLN A 243 -18.72 -11.56 0.53
C GLN A 243 -18.77 -12.10 -0.91
N CYS A 244 -18.94 -11.19 -1.86
CA CYS A 244 -18.95 -11.49 -3.29
C CYS A 244 -18.44 -10.27 -4.05
N TYR A 245 -17.17 -10.34 -4.52
CA TYR A 245 -16.49 -9.19 -5.11
C TYR A 245 -15.70 -9.58 -6.38
N GLY A 246 -15.69 -8.66 -7.33
CA GLY A 246 -14.82 -8.66 -8.49
C GLY A 246 -13.58 -7.78 -8.27
N ASN A 247 -13.00 -7.33 -9.39
CA ASN A 247 -11.78 -6.51 -9.39
C ASN A 247 -11.94 -5.23 -8.53
N HIS A 248 -10.91 -4.91 -7.71
CA HIS A 248 -10.89 -3.79 -6.78
C HIS A 248 -12.10 -3.74 -5.82
N ASN A 249 -12.56 -4.91 -5.35
CA ASN A 249 -13.76 -5.07 -4.53
C ASN A 249 -15.04 -4.52 -5.19
N SER A 250 -15.09 -4.49 -6.52
CA SER A 250 -16.28 -4.06 -7.24
C SER A 250 -17.43 -5.04 -7.04
N LYS A 251 -18.65 -4.53 -7.04
CA LYS A 251 -19.86 -5.37 -7.05
C LYS A 251 -19.95 -6.09 -8.40
N PRO A 252 -20.17 -7.42 -8.42
CA PRO A 252 -20.36 -8.15 -9.66
C PRO A 252 -21.59 -7.68 -10.46
N GLU A 253 -21.58 -7.97 -11.75
CA GLU A 253 -22.70 -7.70 -12.66
C GLU A 253 -23.99 -8.39 -12.19
N VAL A 254 -25.14 -7.83 -12.54
CA VAL A 254 -26.46 -8.33 -12.10
C VAL A 254 -26.68 -9.79 -12.50
N GLU A 255 -26.30 -10.16 -13.72
CA GLU A 255 -26.41 -11.53 -14.23
C GLU A 255 -25.59 -12.52 -13.40
N THR A 256 -24.37 -12.12 -13.01
CA THR A 256 -23.47 -12.92 -12.16
C THR A 256 -24.06 -13.11 -10.77
N LEU A 257 -24.58 -12.03 -10.18
CA LEU A 257 -25.26 -12.10 -8.87
C LEU A 257 -26.52 -12.96 -8.90
N ASP A 258 -27.32 -12.86 -9.97
CA ASP A 258 -28.51 -13.72 -10.15
C ASP A 258 -28.10 -15.21 -10.22
N PHE A 259 -27.09 -15.52 -11.04
CA PHE A 259 -26.56 -16.88 -11.12
C PHE A 259 -26.07 -17.39 -9.76
N ILE A 260 -25.29 -16.61 -9.04
CA ILE A 260 -24.75 -16.99 -7.74
C ILE A 260 -25.88 -17.22 -6.73
N ASN A 261 -26.82 -16.28 -6.59
CA ASN A 261 -27.86 -16.34 -5.56
C ASN A 261 -28.97 -17.33 -5.88
N ASN A 262 -29.39 -17.41 -7.14
CA ASN A 262 -30.58 -18.18 -7.51
C ASN A 262 -30.28 -19.56 -8.08
N LYS A 263 -29.03 -19.80 -8.55
CA LYS A 263 -28.64 -21.11 -9.09
C LYS A 263 -27.61 -21.84 -8.26
N TRP A 264 -26.47 -21.18 -7.96
CA TRP A 264 -25.38 -21.83 -7.26
C TRP A 264 -25.64 -21.95 -5.74
N LEU A 265 -26.04 -20.91 -5.05
CA LEU A 265 -26.22 -20.93 -3.59
C LEU A 265 -27.27 -21.99 -3.15
N PRO A 266 -28.46 -22.12 -3.75
CA PRO A 266 -29.40 -23.18 -3.41
C PRO A 266 -28.86 -24.58 -3.70
N TYR A 267 -28.03 -24.73 -4.73
CA TYR A 267 -27.35 -25.97 -5.03
C TYR A 267 -26.32 -26.32 -3.96
N ALA A 268 -25.44 -25.38 -3.60
CA ALA A 268 -24.44 -25.55 -2.55
C ALA A 268 -25.08 -25.90 -1.20
N ASN A 269 -26.14 -25.17 -0.83
CA ASN A 269 -26.86 -25.40 0.44
C ASN A 269 -27.49 -26.81 0.54
N ARG A 270 -28.01 -27.34 -0.57
CA ARG A 270 -28.50 -28.74 -0.60
C ARG A 270 -27.39 -29.77 -0.46
N LYS A 271 -26.22 -29.48 -1.05
CA LYS A 271 -25.06 -30.38 -0.98
C LYS A 271 -24.41 -30.39 0.40
N ILE A 272 -24.17 -29.21 0.96
CA ILE A 272 -23.50 -29.10 2.26
C ILE A 272 -24.31 -29.73 3.38
N SER A 273 -25.63 -29.64 3.33
CA SER A 273 -26.51 -30.31 4.31
C SER A 273 -26.37 -31.84 4.33
N ARG A 274 -25.81 -32.43 3.26
CA ARG A 274 -25.53 -33.89 3.18
C ARG A 274 -24.10 -34.24 3.59
N LEU A 275 -23.19 -33.25 3.63
CA LEU A 275 -21.79 -33.46 4.00
C LEU A 275 -21.53 -33.23 5.49
N VAL A 276 -22.42 -32.48 6.14
CA VAL A 276 -22.28 -32.07 7.56
C VAL A 276 -23.30 -32.81 8.45
N ALA A 277 -24.26 -33.55 7.85
CA ALA A 277 -25.15 -34.46 8.55
C ALA A 277 -24.49 -35.82 8.78
#